data_b0df0e4bee134a5474dc2571b71ef546
#
_entry.id   b0df0e4bee134a5474dc2571b71ef546
#
_cell.length_a   1.000
_cell.length_b   1.000
_cell.length_c   1.000
_cell.angle_alpha   90.00
_cell.angle_beta   90.00
_cell.angle_gamma   90.00
#
_symmetry.space_group_name_H-M   'P 1'
#
loop_
_entity.id
_entity.type
_entity.pdbx_description
1 polymer ?
#
loop_
_entity_poly.entity_id
_entity_poly.type
_entity_poly.pdbx_seq_one_letter_code
_entity_poly.pdbx_strand_id
1 'polypeptide(L)'
;MSTIAKRLNAYINTHPFDSGGSDCETVLDQLYQAYAESHESDPPEIGEGFKELEEFLCVLPLEDNNAVFNLCCRLCSAYERKAFIDGVQYGVHLILELR
;
A
#
# COMPACT_ATOMS: atom_id res chain seq x y z
N MET A 1 6.60 4.92 25.25
CA MET A 1 6.47 4.26 23.92
C MET A 1 7.35 3.01 23.89
N SER A 2 6.83 1.92 23.37
CA SER A 2 7.58 0.67 23.31
C SER A 2 8.73 0.76 22.30
N THR A 3 9.73 -0.13 22.46
CA THR A 3 10.86 -0.20 21.53
C THR A 3 10.41 -0.55 20.12
N ILE A 4 9.43 -1.45 19.99
CA ILE A 4 8.90 -1.86 18.68
C ILE A 4 8.26 -0.67 17.97
N ALA A 5 7.39 0.05 18.67
CA ALA A 5 6.72 1.21 18.07
C ALA A 5 7.69 2.30 17.65
N LYS A 6 8.71 2.56 18.49
CA LYS A 6 9.76 3.55 18.15
C LYS A 6 10.52 3.14 16.90
N ARG A 7 10.90 1.87 16.78
CA ARG A 7 11.67 1.38 15.65
C ARG A 7 10.85 1.43 14.37
N LEU A 8 9.59 1.01 14.42
CA LEU A 8 8.71 1.03 13.24
C LEU A 8 8.42 2.45 12.77
N ASN A 9 8.13 3.35 13.70
CA ASN A 9 7.87 4.75 13.34
C ASN A 9 9.11 5.43 12.76
N ALA A 10 10.30 5.14 13.33
CA ALA A 10 11.56 5.65 12.77
C ALA A 10 11.80 5.11 11.36
N TYR A 11 11.53 3.83 11.14
CA TYR A 11 11.66 3.23 9.82
C TYR A 11 10.72 3.90 8.80
N ILE A 12 9.46 4.07 9.17
CA ILE A 12 8.47 4.72 8.29
C ILE A 12 8.92 6.14 7.92
N ASN A 13 9.43 6.89 8.91
CA ASN A 13 9.86 8.28 8.67
C ASN A 13 11.11 8.39 7.82
N THR A 14 12.02 7.41 7.89
CA THR A 14 13.26 7.42 7.11
C THR A 14 13.15 6.68 5.78
N HIS A 15 12.11 5.87 5.60
CA HIS A 15 11.87 5.11 4.37
C HIS A 15 10.44 5.38 3.88
N PRO A 16 10.18 6.58 3.36
CA PRO A 16 8.84 6.89 2.87
C PRO A 16 8.51 6.00 1.68
N PHE A 17 7.46 5.22 1.81
CA PHE A 17 6.97 4.40 0.71
C PHE A 17 6.27 5.28 -0.31
N ASP A 18 6.53 5.01 -1.57
CA ASP A 18 5.87 5.70 -2.67
C ASP A 18 4.45 5.13 -2.84
N SER A 19 3.53 5.70 -2.10
CA SER A 19 2.13 5.25 -2.04
C SER A 19 1.19 6.09 -2.91
N GLY A 20 1.72 6.81 -3.88
CA GLY A 20 0.88 7.62 -4.75
C GLY A 20 0.41 8.91 -4.11
N GLY A 21 1.28 9.60 -3.40
CA GLY A 21 0.98 10.89 -2.80
C GLY A 21 0.57 11.95 -3.82
N SER A 22 0.44 13.17 -3.36
CA SER A 22 -0.14 14.28 -4.12
C SER A 22 0.62 14.70 -5.37
N ASP A 23 1.84 14.21 -5.58
CA ASP A 23 2.66 14.60 -6.72
C ASP A 23 2.43 13.66 -7.90
N CYS A 24 1.39 13.92 -8.67
CA CYS A 24 1.10 13.18 -9.90
C CYS A 24 1.96 13.71 -11.04
N GLU A 25 3.25 13.36 -11.04
CA GLU A 25 4.21 13.89 -12.02
C GLU A 25 4.10 13.20 -13.38
N THR A 26 3.67 11.95 -13.41
CA THR A 26 3.59 11.18 -14.65
C THR A 26 2.15 10.84 -15.02
N VAL A 27 1.94 10.51 -16.30
CA VAL A 27 0.64 10.03 -16.76
C VAL A 27 0.25 8.74 -16.03
N LEU A 28 1.22 7.86 -15.75
CA LEU A 28 0.96 6.63 -15.02
C LEU A 28 0.49 6.91 -13.58
N ASP A 29 1.06 7.90 -12.93
CA ASP A 29 0.63 8.32 -11.59
C ASP A 29 -0.80 8.86 -11.63
N GLN A 30 -1.14 9.64 -12.64
CA GLN A 30 -2.48 10.17 -12.82
C GLN A 30 -3.50 9.06 -13.06
N LEU A 31 -3.15 8.07 -13.89
CA LEU A 31 -3.99 6.91 -14.14
C LEU A 31 -4.20 6.08 -12.88
N TYR A 32 -3.14 5.86 -12.11
CA TYR A 32 -3.26 5.14 -10.85
C TYR A 32 -4.16 5.89 -9.87
N GLN A 33 -4.00 7.20 -9.76
CA GLN A 33 -4.81 8.00 -8.86
C GLN A 33 -6.30 7.91 -9.22
N ALA A 34 -6.63 8.00 -10.50
CA ALA A 34 -8.00 7.85 -10.99
C ALA A 34 -8.54 6.45 -10.70
N TYR A 35 -7.73 5.42 -10.92
CA TYR A 35 -8.10 4.04 -10.61
C TYR A 35 -8.38 3.86 -9.11
N ALA A 36 -7.48 4.35 -8.26
CA ALA A 36 -7.63 4.21 -6.81
C ALA A 36 -8.88 4.91 -6.29
N GLU A 37 -9.21 6.07 -6.84
CA GLU A 37 -10.41 6.82 -6.45
C GLU A 37 -11.70 6.10 -6.85
N SER A 38 -11.69 5.37 -7.97
CA SER A 38 -12.88 4.66 -8.45
C SER A 38 -13.00 3.23 -7.94
N HIS A 39 -11.94 2.68 -7.33
CA HIS A 39 -11.90 1.30 -6.84
C HIS A 39 -11.51 1.27 -5.36
N GLU A 40 -12.33 1.90 -4.52
CA GLU A 40 -12.04 2.02 -3.09
C GLU A 40 -12.33 0.75 -2.29
N SER A 41 -13.18 -0.13 -2.80
CA SER A 41 -13.58 -1.32 -2.05
C SER A 41 -12.67 -2.50 -2.36
N ASP A 42 -12.13 -3.08 -1.29
CA ASP A 42 -11.30 -4.28 -1.40
C ASP A 42 -12.16 -5.53 -1.60
N PRO A 43 -11.63 -6.57 -2.27
CA PRO A 43 -12.28 -7.87 -2.27
C PRO A 43 -12.49 -8.40 -0.86
N PRO A 44 -13.52 -9.23 -0.62
CA PRO A 44 -13.79 -9.77 0.72
C PRO A 44 -12.60 -10.48 1.37
N GLU A 45 -11.78 -11.17 0.58
CA GLU A 45 -10.59 -11.88 1.08
C GLU A 45 -9.58 -10.93 1.70
N ILE A 46 -9.41 -9.73 1.12
CA ILE A 46 -8.51 -8.71 1.65
C ILE A 46 -9.05 -8.17 2.97
N GLY A 47 -10.34 -7.87 3.02
CA GLY A 47 -10.98 -7.40 4.25
C GLY A 47 -10.89 -8.41 5.39
N GLU A 48 -11.11 -9.68 5.09
CA GLU A 48 -10.96 -10.76 6.06
C GLU A 48 -9.54 -10.90 6.55
N GLY A 49 -8.56 -10.78 5.64
CA GLY A 49 -7.15 -10.83 6.00
C GLY A 49 -6.74 -9.71 6.96
N PHE A 50 -7.19 -8.49 6.71
CA PHE A 50 -6.96 -7.37 7.63
C PHE A 50 -7.63 -7.57 8.98
N LYS A 51 -8.83 -8.13 8.97
CA LYS A 51 -9.54 -8.44 10.22
C LYS A 51 -8.79 -9.47 11.06
N GLU A 52 -8.28 -10.53 10.43
CA GLU A 52 -7.46 -11.52 11.13
C GLU A 52 -6.17 -10.88 11.65
N LEU A 53 -5.53 -10.02 10.86
CA LEU A 53 -4.34 -9.30 11.30
C LEU A 53 -4.63 -8.48 12.55
N GLU A 54 -5.74 -7.76 12.59
CA GLU A 54 -6.16 -6.99 13.75
C GLU A 54 -6.36 -7.88 14.97
N GLU A 55 -6.95 -9.06 14.80
CA GLU A 55 -7.15 -10.01 15.89
C GLU A 55 -5.82 -10.51 16.46
N PHE A 56 -4.84 -10.81 15.61
CA PHE A 56 -3.51 -11.20 16.06
C PHE A 56 -2.80 -10.05 16.76
N LEU A 57 -2.95 -8.83 16.27
CA LEU A 57 -2.27 -7.68 16.84
C LEU A 57 -2.90 -7.19 18.14
N CYS A 58 -4.13 -7.60 18.45
CA CYS A 58 -4.82 -7.12 19.66
C CYS A 58 -4.14 -7.56 20.96
N VAL A 59 -3.27 -8.58 20.90
CA VAL A 59 -2.48 -9.01 22.07
C VAL A 59 -1.32 -8.06 22.36
N LEU A 60 -0.98 -7.19 21.45
CA LEU A 60 0.10 -6.21 21.60
C LEU A 60 -0.42 -4.95 22.32
N PRO A 61 0.46 -4.21 23.00
CA PRO A 61 0.10 -2.87 23.44
C PRO A 61 -0.41 -2.01 22.29
N LEU A 62 -1.30 -1.08 22.57
CA LEU A 62 -1.95 -0.26 21.55
C LEU A 62 -0.95 0.44 20.63
N GLU A 63 0.15 0.95 21.18
CA GLU A 63 1.19 1.64 20.41
C GLU A 63 1.83 0.71 19.39
N ASP A 64 2.14 -0.53 19.78
CA ASP A 64 2.75 -1.51 18.91
C ASP A 64 1.77 -1.97 17.84
N ASN A 65 0.51 -2.21 18.22
CA ASN A 65 -0.56 -2.57 17.29
C ASN A 65 -0.70 -1.50 16.21
N ASN A 66 -0.81 -0.23 16.60
CA ASN A 66 -0.96 0.87 15.66
C ASN A 66 0.24 1.01 14.73
N ALA A 67 1.46 0.85 15.24
CA ALA A 67 2.66 0.97 14.44
C ALA A 67 2.76 -0.15 13.40
N VAL A 68 2.49 -1.39 13.79
CA VAL A 68 2.52 -2.53 12.87
C VAL A 68 1.43 -2.39 11.81
N PHE A 69 0.21 -2.05 12.21
CA PHE A 69 -0.90 -1.89 11.28
C PHE A 69 -0.62 -0.78 10.28
N ASN A 70 -0.09 0.36 10.75
CA ASN A 70 0.26 1.48 9.89
C ASN A 70 1.32 1.08 8.83
N LEU A 71 2.34 0.34 9.25
CA LEU A 71 3.36 -0.15 8.31
C LEU A 71 2.75 -1.09 7.27
N CYS A 72 1.90 -2.01 7.69
CA CYS A 72 1.21 -2.93 6.77
C CYS A 72 0.38 -2.16 5.73
N CYS A 73 -0.38 -1.16 6.17
CA CYS A 73 -1.18 -0.36 5.26
C CYS A 73 -0.33 0.39 4.24
N ARG A 74 0.80 0.94 4.67
CA ARG A 74 1.72 1.64 3.77
C ARG A 74 2.35 0.71 2.76
N LEU A 75 2.74 -0.50 3.18
CA LEU A 75 3.27 -1.51 2.27
C LEU A 75 2.22 -1.94 1.25
N CYS A 76 0.99 -2.18 1.68
CA CYS A 76 -0.09 -2.57 0.78
C CYS A 76 -0.35 -1.49 -0.28
N SER A 77 -0.39 -0.24 0.12
CA SER A 77 -0.59 0.88 -0.80
C SER A 77 0.55 1.00 -1.81
N ALA A 78 1.79 0.83 -1.34
CA ALA A 78 2.96 0.88 -2.22
C ALA A 78 2.96 -0.25 -3.24
N TYR A 79 2.63 -1.46 -2.81
CA TYR A 79 2.54 -2.62 -3.70
C TYR A 79 1.39 -2.49 -4.70
N GLU A 80 0.25 -1.99 -4.26
CA GLU A 80 -0.89 -1.76 -5.13
C GLU A 80 -0.53 -0.80 -6.25
N ARG A 81 0.12 0.32 -5.92
CA ARG A 81 0.57 1.30 -6.89
C ARG A 81 1.59 0.70 -7.85
N LYS A 82 2.58 0.00 -7.32
CA LYS A 82 3.61 -0.65 -8.14
C LYS A 82 3.00 -1.67 -9.10
N ALA A 83 2.12 -2.51 -8.60
CA ALA A 83 1.48 -3.54 -9.41
C ALA A 83 0.64 -2.93 -10.54
N PHE A 84 -0.08 -1.85 -10.26
CA PHE A 84 -0.86 -1.15 -11.27
C PHE A 84 0.05 -0.59 -12.38
N ILE A 85 1.11 0.11 -12.00
CA ILE A 85 2.04 0.72 -12.96
C ILE A 85 2.72 -0.36 -13.80
N ASP A 86 3.24 -1.40 -13.15
CA ASP A 86 3.89 -2.52 -13.84
C ASP A 86 2.92 -3.20 -14.80
N GLY A 87 1.67 -3.39 -14.38
CA GLY A 87 0.64 -4.00 -15.20
C GLY A 87 0.31 -3.18 -16.45
N VAL A 88 0.18 -1.86 -16.31
CA VAL A 88 -0.08 -0.97 -17.44
C VAL A 88 1.10 -1.01 -18.41
N GLN A 89 2.33 -0.91 -17.90
CA GLN A 89 3.52 -0.96 -18.74
C GLN A 89 3.64 -2.29 -19.48
N TYR A 90 3.42 -3.39 -18.78
CA TYR A 90 3.44 -4.71 -19.39
C TYR A 90 2.38 -4.85 -20.50
N GLY A 91 1.16 -4.38 -20.22
CA GLY A 91 0.08 -4.41 -21.20
C GLY A 91 0.40 -3.63 -22.45
N VAL A 92 0.97 -2.43 -22.30
CA VAL A 92 1.37 -1.60 -23.45
C VAL A 92 2.45 -2.29 -24.27
N HIS A 93 3.48 -2.83 -23.62
CA HIS A 93 4.54 -3.57 -24.32
C HIS A 93 3.99 -4.77 -25.07
N LEU A 94 3.08 -5.51 -24.48
CA LEU A 94 2.46 -6.66 -25.10
C LEU A 94 1.68 -6.25 -26.38
N ILE A 95 0.91 -5.19 -26.28
CA ILE A 95 0.15 -4.67 -27.44
C ILE A 95 1.10 -4.25 -28.57
N LEU A 96 2.20 -3.57 -28.23
CA LEU A 96 3.18 -3.13 -29.23
C LEU A 96 3.87 -4.30 -29.92
N GLU A 97 4.13 -5.39 -29.20
CA GLU A 97 4.73 -6.59 -29.77
C GLU A 97 3.77 -7.36 -30.67
N LEU A 98 2.47 -7.28 -30.40
CA LEU A 98 1.44 -7.98 -31.18
C LEU A 98 0.98 -7.23 -32.43
N ARG A 99 1.45 -6.03 -32.63
CA ARG A 99 1.10 -5.21 -33.80
C ARG A 99 1.68 -5.72 -35.08
#